data_c7eb6797afe3793291392ddd829b2cd4
#
_entry.id   c7eb6797afe3793291392ddd829b2cd4
#
_cell.length_a   1.000
_cell.length_b   1.000
_cell.length_c   1.000
_cell.angle_alpha   90.00
_cell.angle_beta   90.00
_cell.angle_gamma   90.00
#
_symmetry.space_group_name_H-M   'P 1'
#
loop_
_entity.id
_entity.type
_entity.pdbx_description
1 polymer ?
#
loop_
_entity_poly.entity_id
_entity_poly.type
_entity_poly.pdbx_seq_one_letter_code
_entity_poly.pdbx_strand_id
1 'polypeptide(L)'
;EQLGVMPPSQAVRIAEEKGLDLVEVASNANPPVCRIMDYGKYKFMEAKREHAARAKQKNIVVKEVKFRPKTDDHDFDFKVKHILRFLEEEDKVKVVVMFRGREVVHRDIGYRIIEEVIQRVGDKAIVEKGAGIDGRDMHAILAPKIVETPKAPKKPKAPKPEAPATEAQIQ
;
A
#
# COMPACT_ATOMS: atom_id res chain seq x y z
N GLU A 1 6.66 31.33 -15.38
CA GLU A 1 7.70 31.95 -16.21
C GLU A 1 9.06 31.44 -15.75
N GLN A 2 9.91 31.05 -16.70
CA GLN A 2 11.23 30.49 -16.39
C GLN A 2 12.26 31.62 -16.41
N LEU A 3 12.92 31.88 -15.28
CA LEU A 3 13.85 32.98 -15.11
C LEU A 3 15.31 32.62 -15.47
N GLY A 4 15.59 31.33 -15.75
CA GLY A 4 16.93 30.84 -16.08
C GLY A 4 17.81 30.64 -14.84
N VAL A 5 19.12 30.47 -15.09
CA VAL A 5 20.13 30.28 -14.03
C VAL A 5 20.65 31.63 -13.59
N MET A 6 20.52 31.92 -12.29
CA MET A 6 20.94 33.19 -11.69
C MET A 6 21.52 32.98 -10.30
N PRO A 7 22.31 33.92 -9.76
CA PRO A 7 22.81 33.85 -8.41
C PRO A 7 21.66 33.95 -7.38
N PRO A 8 21.77 33.26 -6.23
CA PRO A 8 20.68 33.22 -5.22
C PRO A 8 20.24 34.60 -4.71
N SER A 9 21.15 35.54 -4.59
CA SER A 9 20.86 36.90 -4.17
C SER A 9 19.89 37.67 -5.12
N GLN A 10 20.00 37.41 -6.41
CA GLN A 10 19.07 38.00 -7.39
C GLN A 10 17.71 37.29 -7.34
N ALA A 11 17.68 35.98 -7.17
CA ALA A 11 16.43 35.23 -7.05
C ALA A 11 15.61 35.66 -5.83
N VAL A 12 16.27 35.93 -4.69
CA VAL A 12 15.62 36.44 -3.46
C VAL A 12 15.01 37.81 -3.70
N ARG A 13 15.76 38.76 -4.32
CA ARG A 13 15.23 40.08 -4.64
C ARG A 13 13.99 40.04 -5.52
N ILE A 14 13.99 39.19 -6.55
CA ILE A 14 12.81 39.05 -7.42
C ILE A 14 11.62 38.45 -6.66
N ALA A 15 11.86 37.54 -5.69
CA ALA A 15 10.80 37.02 -4.84
C ALA A 15 10.22 38.11 -3.92
N GLU A 16 11.07 38.91 -3.28
CA GLU A 16 10.68 40.06 -2.43
C GLU A 16 9.88 41.10 -3.19
N GLU A 17 10.33 41.46 -4.42
CA GLU A 17 9.60 42.42 -5.28
C GLU A 17 8.19 41.95 -5.62
N LYS A 18 7.99 40.61 -5.74
CA LYS A 18 6.68 40.02 -5.99
C LYS A 18 5.88 39.73 -4.72
N GLY A 19 6.44 40.01 -3.52
CA GLY A 19 5.81 39.69 -2.24
C GLY A 19 5.59 38.19 -2.02
N LEU A 20 6.49 37.35 -2.56
CA LEU A 20 6.43 35.90 -2.51
C LEU A 20 7.73 35.35 -1.90
N ASP A 21 7.72 34.05 -1.57
CA ASP A 21 8.85 33.34 -1.02
C ASP A 21 9.64 32.63 -2.12
N LEU A 22 10.97 32.56 -1.96
CA LEU A 22 11.82 31.71 -2.78
C LEU A 22 11.92 30.33 -2.13
N VAL A 23 11.35 29.31 -2.75
CA VAL A 23 11.30 27.95 -2.24
C VAL A 23 12.18 27.03 -3.10
N GLU A 24 13.10 26.34 -2.44
CA GLU A 24 13.91 25.30 -3.06
C GLU A 24 13.06 24.01 -3.21
N VAL A 25 12.81 23.60 -4.45
CA VAL A 25 11.97 22.43 -4.77
C VAL A 25 12.80 21.18 -5.01
N ALA A 26 14.00 21.33 -5.53
CA ALA A 26 14.94 20.23 -5.78
C ALA A 26 16.36 20.61 -5.39
N SER A 27 16.75 20.23 -4.17
CA SER A 27 18.10 20.44 -3.63
C SER A 27 19.17 19.54 -4.27
N ASN A 28 18.76 18.37 -4.75
CA ASN A 28 19.67 17.39 -5.35
C ASN A 28 20.07 17.71 -6.79
N ALA A 29 19.44 18.67 -7.44
CA ALA A 29 19.81 19.11 -8.77
C ALA A 29 21.03 20.04 -8.72
N ASN A 30 21.87 20.00 -9.74
CA ASN A 30 23.02 20.91 -9.87
C ASN A 30 22.90 21.68 -11.21
N PRO A 31 22.57 22.98 -11.18
CA PRO A 31 22.26 23.83 -10.03
C PRO A 31 20.91 23.49 -9.36
N PRO A 32 20.73 23.84 -8.04
CA PRO A 32 19.48 23.58 -7.33
C PRO A 32 18.30 24.35 -7.96
N VAL A 33 17.13 23.70 -8.01
CA VAL A 33 15.94 24.29 -8.60
C VAL A 33 15.10 24.97 -7.53
N CYS A 34 14.95 26.30 -7.68
CA CYS A 34 14.12 27.12 -6.81
C CYS A 34 12.87 27.61 -7.55
N ARG A 35 11.82 27.87 -6.81
CA ARG A 35 10.55 28.39 -7.31
C ARG A 35 10.03 29.53 -6.45
N ILE A 36 9.60 30.59 -7.08
CA ILE A 36 8.99 31.74 -6.40
C ILE A 36 7.51 31.44 -6.23
N MET A 37 7.06 31.30 -4.98
CA MET A 37 5.66 30.98 -4.62
C MET A 37 5.38 31.32 -3.17
N ASP A 38 4.13 31.29 -2.78
CA ASP A 38 3.69 31.37 -1.38
C ASP A 38 4.02 30.04 -0.69
N TYR A 39 4.97 30.06 0.23
CA TYR A 39 5.43 28.88 0.98
C TYR A 39 4.32 28.24 1.81
N GLY A 40 3.43 29.07 2.40
CA GLY A 40 2.31 28.57 3.19
C GLY A 40 1.36 27.71 2.35
N LYS A 41 1.00 28.19 1.15
CA LYS A 41 0.17 27.41 0.21
C LYS A 41 0.89 26.16 -0.28
N TYR A 42 2.17 26.26 -0.59
CA TYR A 42 2.96 25.11 -1.02
C TYR A 42 2.97 24.01 0.05
N LYS A 43 3.32 24.33 1.28
CA LYS A 43 3.35 23.43 2.43
C LYS A 43 1.99 22.77 2.68
N PHE A 44 0.92 23.56 2.60
CA PHE A 44 -0.43 23.03 2.75
C PHE A 44 -0.79 22.02 1.65
N MET A 45 -0.47 22.35 0.39
CA MET A 45 -0.74 21.45 -0.75
C MET A 45 0.11 20.18 -0.70
N GLU A 46 1.35 20.28 -0.24
CA GLU A 46 2.24 19.13 -0.06
C GLU A 46 1.72 18.22 1.05
N ALA A 47 1.39 18.75 2.22
CA ALA A 47 0.80 17.99 3.30
C ALA A 47 -0.54 17.31 2.88
N LYS A 48 -1.37 18.01 2.11
CA LYS A 48 -2.60 17.45 1.56
C LYS A 48 -2.32 16.30 0.58
N ARG A 49 -1.29 16.44 -0.25
CA ARG A 49 -0.86 15.41 -1.20
C ARG A 49 -0.32 14.18 -0.48
N GLU A 50 0.52 14.38 0.53
CA GLU A 50 1.03 13.28 1.37
C GLU A 50 -0.08 12.57 2.11
N HIS A 51 -1.01 13.31 2.73
CA HIS A 51 -2.15 12.70 3.41
C HIS A 51 -3.02 11.90 2.45
N ALA A 52 -3.27 12.42 1.25
CA ALA A 52 -4.01 11.70 0.21
C ALA A 52 -3.24 10.46 -0.32
N ALA A 53 -1.90 10.52 -0.36
CA ALA A 53 -1.07 9.39 -0.73
C ALA A 53 -1.10 8.31 0.36
N ARG A 54 -0.98 8.68 1.64
CA ARG A 54 -1.09 7.76 2.79
C ARG A 54 -2.46 7.11 2.87
N ALA A 55 -3.54 7.86 2.63
CA ALA A 55 -4.90 7.32 2.63
C ALA A 55 -5.14 6.29 1.50
N LYS A 56 -4.37 6.38 0.40
CA LYS A 56 -4.42 5.41 -0.71
C LYS A 56 -3.48 4.22 -0.50
N GLN A 57 -2.53 4.34 0.42
CA GLN A 57 -1.60 3.26 0.72
C GLN A 57 -2.34 2.19 1.53
N LYS A 58 -2.46 1.00 0.96
CA LYS A 58 -3.06 -0.14 1.63
C LYS A 58 -2.04 -0.75 2.58
N ASN A 59 -2.36 -0.75 3.88
CA ASN A 59 -1.53 -1.43 4.88
C ASN A 59 -1.93 -2.90 4.93
N ILE A 60 -1.04 -3.77 4.48
CA ILE A 60 -1.22 -5.21 4.59
C ILE A 60 -0.93 -5.62 6.03
N VAL A 61 -1.93 -6.18 6.70
CA VAL A 61 -1.82 -6.68 8.07
C VAL A 61 -1.65 -8.19 8.05
N VAL A 62 -0.84 -8.73 8.98
CA VAL A 62 -0.71 -10.17 9.16
C VAL A 62 -1.70 -10.61 10.24
N LYS A 63 -2.74 -11.34 9.85
CA LYS A 63 -3.74 -11.93 10.76
C LYS A 63 -3.29 -13.31 11.18
N GLU A 64 -3.46 -13.64 12.45
CA GLU A 64 -3.06 -14.94 12.98
C GLU A 64 -4.28 -15.81 13.27
N VAL A 65 -4.28 -17.04 12.74
CA VAL A 65 -5.32 -18.05 13.00
C VAL A 65 -4.68 -19.27 13.64
N LYS A 66 -5.15 -19.62 14.85
CA LYS A 66 -4.60 -20.70 15.66
C LYS A 66 -5.43 -21.97 15.55
N PHE A 67 -4.75 -23.08 15.30
CA PHE A 67 -5.30 -24.43 15.32
C PHE A 67 -4.68 -25.26 16.44
N ARG A 68 -5.33 -26.34 16.79
CA ARG A 68 -4.80 -27.38 17.69
C ARG A 68 -4.88 -28.75 17.03
N PRO A 69 -4.04 -29.70 17.43
CA PRO A 69 -4.08 -31.07 16.87
C PRO A 69 -5.44 -31.77 17.02
N LYS A 70 -6.21 -31.38 18.03
CA LYS A 70 -7.55 -31.90 18.33
C LYS A 70 -8.67 -30.91 18.01
N THR A 71 -8.48 -30.10 16.97
CA THR A 71 -9.55 -29.19 16.50
C THR A 71 -10.67 -30.02 15.90
N ASP A 72 -11.91 -29.74 16.29
CA ASP A 72 -13.10 -30.36 15.74
C ASP A 72 -13.35 -29.88 14.31
N ASP A 73 -13.97 -30.71 13.45
CA ASP A 73 -14.18 -30.41 12.04
C ASP A 73 -15.00 -29.13 11.84
N HIS A 74 -16.00 -28.90 12.68
CA HIS A 74 -16.81 -27.69 12.64
C HIS A 74 -15.98 -26.43 12.96
N ASP A 75 -15.13 -26.47 13.98
CA ASP A 75 -14.23 -25.36 14.34
C ASP A 75 -13.17 -25.13 13.26
N PHE A 76 -12.69 -26.24 12.65
CA PHE A 76 -11.77 -26.17 11.52
C PHE A 76 -12.40 -25.44 10.33
N ASP A 77 -13.61 -25.81 9.91
CA ASP A 77 -14.33 -25.17 8.81
C ASP A 77 -14.59 -23.67 9.08
N PHE A 78 -14.94 -23.33 10.31
CA PHE A 78 -15.15 -21.95 10.72
C PHE A 78 -13.86 -21.12 10.61
N LYS A 79 -12.73 -21.67 11.04
CA LYS A 79 -11.42 -21.02 10.93
C LYS A 79 -10.95 -20.88 9.49
N VAL A 80 -11.22 -21.88 8.65
CA VAL A 80 -10.93 -21.78 7.20
C VAL A 80 -11.74 -20.67 6.55
N LYS A 81 -13.03 -20.51 6.92
CA LYS A 81 -13.85 -19.39 6.45
C LYS A 81 -13.27 -18.04 6.87
N HIS A 82 -12.72 -17.93 8.08
CA HIS A 82 -12.03 -16.72 8.52
C HIS A 82 -10.77 -16.44 7.72
N ILE A 83 -9.97 -17.47 7.42
CA ILE A 83 -8.79 -17.35 6.57
C ILE A 83 -9.18 -16.83 5.19
N LEU A 84 -10.21 -17.39 4.57
CA LEU A 84 -10.70 -16.95 3.26
C LEU A 84 -11.14 -15.49 3.28
N ARG A 85 -11.85 -15.07 4.33
CA ARG A 85 -12.27 -13.69 4.50
C ARG A 85 -11.07 -12.74 4.64
N PHE A 86 -10.06 -13.07 5.43
CA PHE A 86 -8.86 -12.24 5.58
C PHE A 86 -8.07 -12.12 4.27
N LEU A 87 -8.00 -13.21 3.50
CA LEU A 87 -7.38 -13.18 2.18
C LEU A 87 -8.18 -12.32 1.17
N GLU A 88 -9.51 -12.30 1.26
CA GLU A 88 -10.38 -11.40 0.47
C GLU A 88 -10.23 -9.92 0.87
N GLU A 89 -9.93 -9.65 2.14
CA GLU A 89 -9.55 -8.32 2.66
C GLU A 89 -8.12 -7.91 2.24
N GLU A 90 -7.40 -8.80 1.52
CA GLU A 90 -6.01 -8.69 1.06
C GLU A 90 -4.99 -8.63 2.22
N ASP A 91 -5.36 -9.17 3.39
CA ASP A 91 -4.46 -9.37 4.50
C ASP A 91 -3.68 -10.68 4.36
N LYS A 92 -2.46 -10.72 4.90
CA LYS A 92 -1.69 -11.96 5.04
C LYS A 92 -2.20 -12.76 6.22
N VAL A 93 -2.22 -14.08 6.10
CA VAL A 93 -2.65 -14.97 7.18
C VAL A 93 -1.51 -15.86 7.64
N LYS A 94 -1.18 -15.76 8.95
CA LYS A 94 -0.28 -16.68 9.62
C LYS A 94 -1.11 -17.78 10.26
N VAL A 95 -1.05 -18.97 9.70
CA VAL A 95 -1.65 -20.18 10.27
C VAL A 95 -0.70 -20.75 11.29
N VAL A 96 -1.16 -20.92 12.53
CA VAL A 96 -0.33 -21.47 13.63
C VAL A 96 -0.99 -22.70 14.21
N VAL A 97 -0.27 -23.82 14.28
CA VAL A 97 -0.71 -25.04 14.97
C VAL A 97 0.05 -25.12 16.29
N MET A 98 -0.69 -24.98 17.40
CA MET A 98 -0.14 -24.97 18.75
C MET A 98 -0.20 -26.37 19.35
N PHE A 99 0.95 -26.92 19.73
CA PHE A 99 1.06 -28.20 20.40
C PHE A 99 1.17 -28.04 21.92
N ARG A 100 0.49 -28.88 22.68
CA ARG A 100 0.59 -28.91 24.14
C ARG A 100 1.47 -30.07 24.62
N GLY A 101 2.47 -29.76 25.42
CA GLY A 101 3.26 -30.77 26.12
C GLY A 101 3.78 -31.90 25.20
N ARG A 102 3.25 -33.10 25.37
CA ARG A 102 3.66 -34.30 24.63
C ARG A 102 3.20 -34.32 23.16
N GLU A 103 2.25 -33.46 22.79
CA GLU A 103 1.72 -33.41 21.41
C GLU A 103 2.78 -32.96 20.40
N VAL A 104 3.85 -32.29 20.84
CA VAL A 104 4.99 -31.88 19.98
C VAL A 104 5.66 -33.06 19.28
N VAL A 105 5.54 -34.28 19.83
CA VAL A 105 6.06 -35.50 19.20
C VAL A 105 5.28 -35.84 17.91
N HIS A 106 4.01 -35.48 17.86
CA HIS A 106 3.11 -35.75 16.74
C HIS A 106 3.05 -34.60 15.72
N ARG A 107 4.21 -34.20 15.22
CA ARG A 107 4.32 -33.10 14.22
C ARG A 107 3.58 -33.38 12.94
N ASP A 108 3.43 -34.64 12.58
CA ASP A 108 2.71 -35.11 11.38
C ASP A 108 1.27 -34.58 11.34
N ILE A 109 0.61 -34.49 12.51
CA ILE A 109 -0.75 -33.95 12.60
C ILE A 109 -0.75 -32.46 12.23
N GLY A 110 0.27 -31.71 12.67
CA GLY A 110 0.38 -30.28 12.34
C GLY A 110 0.59 -30.05 10.85
N TYR A 111 1.44 -30.85 10.22
CA TYR A 111 1.65 -30.80 8.77
C TYR A 111 0.35 -31.10 8.01
N ARG A 112 -0.41 -32.12 8.41
CA ARG A 112 -1.70 -32.45 7.79
C ARG A 112 -2.71 -31.31 7.91
N ILE A 113 -2.80 -30.67 9.09
CA ILE A 113 -3.70 -29.51 9.32
C ILE A 113 -3.33 -28.36 8.39
N ILE A 114 -2.05 -28.02 8.30
CA ILE A 114 -1.60 -26.92 7.43
C ILE A 114 -1.85 -27.26 5.96
N GLU A 115 -1.56 -28.48 5.56
CA GLU A 115 -1.78 -28.97 4.20
C GLU A 115 -3.27 -28.94 3.83
N GLU A 116 -4.13 -29.39 4.73
CA GLU A 116 -5.59 -29.33 4.56
C GLU A 116 -6.10 -27.89 4.46
N VAL A 117 -5.57 -26.97 5.26
CA VAL A 117 -5.88 -25.54 5.14
C VAL A 117 -5.47 -25.02 3.75
N ILE A 118 -4.26 -25.35 3.29
CA ILE A 118 -3.77 -24.93 1.97
C ILE A 118 -4.66 -25.48 0.85
N GLN A 119 -5.06 -26.76 0.94
CA GLN A 119 -5.95 -27.38 -0.05
C GLN A 119 -7.33 -26.71 -0.08
N ARG A 120 -7.91 -26.41 1.08
CA ARG A 120 -9.24 -25.76 1.16
C ARG A 120 -9.22 -24.29 0.73
N VAL A 121 -8.13 -23.60 0.95
CA VAL A 121 -7.94 -22.22 0.47
C VAL A 121 -7.68 -22.19 -1.04
N GLY A 122 -7.01 -23.22 -1.57
CA GLY A 122 -6.79 -23.43 -2.99
C GLY A 122 -6.15 -22.22 -3.70
N ASP A 123 -6.75 -21.82 -4.83
CA ASP A 123 -6.20 -20.78 -5.71
C ASP A 123 -6.30 -19.35 -5.15
N LYS A 124 -6.97 -19.13 -4.00
CA LYS A 124 -7.14 -17.79 -3.40
C LYS A 124 -5.90 -17.30 -2.66
N ALA A 125 -4.97 -18.18 -2.31
CA ALA A 125 -3.74 -17.85 -1.62
C ALA A 125 -2.49 -18.39 -2.28
N ILE A 126 -1.38 -17.73 -2.02
CA ILE A 126 -0.02 -18.17 -2.33
C ILE A 126 0.66 -18.49 -1.01
N VAL A 127 1.31 -19.63 -0.92
CA VAL A 127 2.12 -20.00 0.25
C VAL A 127 3.42 -19.20 0.19
N GLU A 128 3.52 -18.15 1.00
CA GLU A 128 4.73 -17.32 1.10
C GLU A 128 5.82 -18.03 1.92
N LYS A 129 5.39 -18.67 3.01
CA LYS A 129 6.26 -19.51 3.83
C LYS A 129 5.55 -20.82 4.14
N GLY A 130 6.15 -21.92 3.74
CA GLY A 130 5.64 -23.27 4.01
C GLY A 130 5.65 -23.61 5.50
N ALA A 131 5.08 -24.78 5.83
CA ALA A 131 5.03 -25.25 7.21
C ALA A 131 6.43 -25.33 7.84
N GLY A 132 6.66 -24.53 8.87
CA GLY A 132 7.90 -24.49 9.63
C GLY A 132 7.62 -24.62 11.12
N ILE A 133 8.57 -25.18 11.87
CA ILE A 133 8.48 -25.35 13.32
C ILE A 133 9.26 -24.22 13.97
N ASP A 134 8.61 -23.58 14.95
CA ASP A 134 9.20 -22.57 15.79
C ASP A 134 8.89 -22.90 17.25
N GLY A 135 9.87 -23.49 17.93
CA GLY A 135 9.72 -23.96 19.29
C GLY A 135 8.65 -25.05 19.43
N ARG A 136 7.49 -24.72 20.03
CA ARG A 136 6.37 -25.64 20.25
C ARG A 136 5.25 -25.48 19.24
N ASP A 137 5.36 -24.53 18.34
CA ASP A 137 4.33 -24.20 17.39
C ASP A 137 4.81 -24.47 15.97
N MET A 138 3.90 -24.84 15.12
CA MET A 138 4.14 -24.95 13.69
C MET A 138 3.39 -23.82 12.98
N HIS A 139 4.03 -23.15 12.05
CA HIS A 139 3.40 -22.03 11.36
C HIS A 139 3.62 -22.07 9.85
N ALA A 140 2.67 -21.53 9.13
CA ALA A 140 2.76 -21.25 7.69
C ALA A 140 2.22 -19.83 7.43
N ILE A 141 2.73 -19.16 6.40
CA ILE A 141 2.26 -17.84 6.00
C ILE A 141 1.63 -17.95 4.63
N LEU A 142 0.38 -17.53 4.57
CA LEU A 142 -0.41 -17.43 3.35
C LEU A 142 -0.56 -15.96 2.98
N ALA A 143 -0.24 -15.64 1.72
CA ALA A 143 -0.47 -14.33 1.15
C ALA A 143 -1.68 -14.39 0.20
N PRO A 144 -2.49 -13.33 0.11
CA PRO A 144 -3.56 -13.28 -0.86
C PRO A 144 -2.96 -13.32 -2.27
N LYS A 145 -3.52 -14.15 -3.13
CA LYS A 145 -3.20 -14.11 -4.56
C LYS A 145 -3.85 -12.85 -5.11
N ILE A 146 -3.10 -11.76 -5.15
CA ILE A 146 -3.53 -10.56 -5.86
C ILE A 146 -3.58 -10.97 -7.34
N VAL A 147 -4.78 -11.34 -7.80
CA VAL A 147 -5.03 -11.35 -9.22
C VAL A 147 -4.99 -9.88 -9.60
N GLU A 148 -3.86 -9.43 -10.13
CA GLU A 148 -3.83 -8.16 -10.86
C GLU A 148 -4.84 -8.33 -12.00
N THR A 149 -6.10 -7.98 -11.71
CA THR A 149 -7.01 -7.64 -12.80
C THR A 149 -6.31 -6.49 -13.50
N PRO A 150 -5.92 -6.65 -14.79
CA PRO A 150 -5.31 -5.56 -15.52
C PRO A 150 -6.29 -4.40 -15.40
N LYS A 151 -5.90 -3.34 -14.66
CA LYS A 151 -6.67 -2.10 -14.60
C LYS A 151 -6.92 -1.74 -16.04
N ALA A 152 -8.17 -1.90 -16.48
CA ALA A 152 -8.61 -1.44 -17.79
C ALA A 152 -8.03 -0.03 -17.97
N PRO A 153 -7.36 0.26 -19.10
CA PRO A 153 -6.73 1.55 -19.31
C PRO A 153 -7.80 2.60 -19.09
N LYS A 154 -7.61 3.47 -18.10
CA LYS A 154 -8.49 4.61 -17.87
C LYS A 154 -8.52 5.35 -19.22
N LYS A 155 -9.68 5.30 -19.88
CA LYS A 155 -9.94 6.12 -21.06
C LYS A 155 -9.45 7.52 -20.76
N PRO A 156 -8.61 8.13 -21.61
CA PRO A 156 -8.20 9.51 -21.40
C PRO A 156 -9.48 10.35 -21.30
N LYS A 157 -9.59 11.08 -20.20
CA LYS A 157 -10.67 12.05 -20.00
C LYS A 157 -10.59 13.01 -21.18
N ALA A 158 -11.63 13.02 -22.01
CA ALA A 158 -11.76 13.97 -23.10
C ALA A 158 -11.52 15.40 -22.59
N PRO A 159 -10.76 16.23 -23.30
CA PRO A 159 -10.54 17.61 -22.89
C PRO A 159 -11.91 18.29 -22.81
N LYS A 160 -12.13 18.99 -21.70
CA LYS A 160 -13.29 19.83 -21.47
C LYS A 160 -13.31 20.87 -22.57
N PRO A 161 -14.42 21.11 -23.28
CA PRO A 161 -14.46 22.14 -24.31
C PRO A 161 -14.18 23.50 -23.66
N GLU A 162 -13.15 24.20 -24.15
CA GLU A 162 -12.88 25.59 -23.86
C GLU A 162 -14.07 26.43 -24.33
N ALA A 163 -14.56 27.28 -23.47
CA ALA A 163 -15.58 28.26 -23.80
C ALA A 163 -15.01 29.24 -24.85
N PRO A 164 -15.78 29.65 -25.85
CA PRO A 164 -15.30 30.56 -26.88
C PRO A 164 -14.99 31.93 -26.29
N ALA A 165 -13.78 32.42 -26.54
CA ALA A 165 -13.39 33.79 -26.26
C ALA A 165 -14.26 34.72 -27.12
N THR A 166 -14.97 35.61 -26.48
CA THR A 166 -15.72 36.68 -27.14
C THR A 166 -14.72 37.72 -27.70
N GLU A 167 -14.54 37.72 -29.00
CA GLU A 167 -13.89 38.83 -29.69
C GLU A 167 -14.81 40.07 -29.61
N ALA A 168 -14.38 41.07 -28.86
CA ALA A 168 -14.96 42.44 -28.96
C ALA A 168 -14.23 43.17 -30.08
N GLN A 169 -14.87 43.26 -31.25
CA GLN A 169 -14.45 44.22 -32.28
C GLN A 169 -14.89 45.61 -31.84
N ILE A 170 -13.91 46.51 -31.76
CA ILE A 170 -14.13 47.95 -31.62
C ILE A 170 -13.91 48.58 -33.01
N GLN A 171 -14.95 49.18 -33.52
CA GLN A 171 -14.88 50.19 -34.57
C GLN A 171 -14.45 51.51 -34.01
#